data_957df46b46431fd7acede6f21f56ba15
#
_entry.id   957df46b46431fd7acede6f21f56ba15
#
_cell.length_a   1.000
_cell.length_b   1.000
_cell.length_c   1.000
_cell.angle_alpha   90.00
_cell.angle_beta   90.00
_cell.angle_gamma   90.00
#
_symmetry.space_group_name_H-M   'P 1'
#
loop_
_entity.id
_entity.type
_entity.pdbx_description
1 polymer ?
#
loop_
_entity_poly.entity_id
_entity_poly.type
_entity_poly.pdbx_seq_one_letter_code
_entity_poly.pdbx_strand_id
1 'polypeptide(L)'
;MNPDIRLSQLNSWLANLAGKWSLTLESLAPASSDASFRRYFRVAGTKNGAHQSFIVMDAPPTTEDTRPFIAISELFAQAKLNVPLVLEQDVAQGLLLLSDLGNETYLSALNPASAPKLYEDANSALIQLQLASKPGILPEYSKDLLSRELNLFTEWYLNKHLHLDLNPKQSADLAHIFELILDNNLSQAQVYVHRDFHSRNLMVTNNDNPGILDFQDAVYGPITYDLASLY
;
A
#
# COMPACT_ATOMS: atom_id res chain seq x y z
N MET A 1 -24.42 -17.78 -15.89
CA MET A 1 -23.32 -17.04 -15.25
C MET A 1 -22.01 -17.59 -15.79
N ASN A 2 -21.16 -16.76 -16.37
CA ASN A 2 -19.83 -17.22 -16.77
C ASN A 2 -19.05 -17.56 -15.49
N PRO A 3 -18.46 -18.74 -15.37
CA PRO A 3 -17.67 -19.08 -14.19
C PRO A 3 -16.48 -18.10 -14.09
N ASP A 4 -16.19 -17.62 -12.89
CA ASP A 4 -14.99 -16.80 -12.63
C ASP A 4 -13.77 -17.71 -12.79
N ILE A 5 -13.17 -17.67 -13.98
CA ILE A 5 -12.00 -18.48 -14.33
C ILE A 5 -10.84 -18.19 -13.37
N ARG A 6 -10.67 -16.93 -12.96
CA ARG A 6 -9.62 -16.52 -12.01
C ARG A 6 -9.83 -17.14 -10.63
N LEU A 7 -11.07 -17.18 -10.15
CA LEU A 7 -11.39 -17.82 -8.87
C LEU A 7 -11.11 -19.32 -8.92
N SER A 8 -11.36 -19.97 -10.06
CA SER A 8 -11.02 -21.39 -10.25
C SER A 8 -9.52 -21.64 -10.24
N GLN A 9 -8.72 -20.77 -10.88
CA GLN A 9 -7.25 -20.82 -10.85
C GLN A 9 -6.71 -20.63 -9.42
N LEU A 10 -7.23 -19.62 -8.70
CA LEU A 10 -6.89 -19.35 -7.31
C LEU A 10 -7.18 -20.56 -6.41
N ASN A 11 -8.37 -21.16 -6.51
CA ASN A 11 -8.73 -22.35 -5.74
C ASN A 11 -7.82 -23.54 -6.05
N SER A 12 -7.47 -23.76 -7.32
CA SER A 12 -6.54 -24.83 -7.71
C SER A 12 -5.14 -24.59 -7.14
N TRP A 13 -4.66 -23.36 -7.16
CA TRP A 13 -3.37 -22.99 -6.56
C TRP A 13 -3.37 -23.18 -5.05
N LEU A 14 -4.41 -22.74 -4.34
CA LEU A 14 -4.56 -22.93 -2.90
C LEU A 14 -4.65 -24.41 -2.51
N ALA A 15 -5.30 -25.25 -3.32
CA ALA A 15 -5.36 -26.69 -3.09
C ALA A 15 -3.97 -27.34 -3.07
N ASN A 16 -3.04 -26.85 -3.90
CA ASN A 16 -1.64 -27.33 -3.88
C ASN A 16 -0.88 -26.88 -2.61
N LEU A 17 -1.29 -25.79 -1.99
CA LEU A 17 -0.69 -25.23 -0.77
C LEU A 17 -1.37 -25.76 0.50
N ALA A 18 -2.55 -26.34 0.41
CA ALA A 18 -3.39 -26.72 1.54
C ALA A 18 -2.67 -27.64 2.54
N GLY A 19 -1.88 -28.60 2.04
CA GLY A 19 -1.10 -29.50 2.92
C GLY A 19 0.00 -28.76 3.69
N LYS A 20 0.73 -27.84 3.04
CA LYS A 20 1.85 -27.09 3.63
C LYS A 20 1.41 -26.12 4.72
N TRP A 21 0.28 -25.46 4.50
CA TRP A 21 -0.22 -24.38 5.38
C TRP A 21 -1.46 -24.81 6.17
N SER A 22 -1.87 -26.10 6.04
CA SER A 22 -3.10 -26.63 6.65
C SER A 22 -4.31 -25.71 6.41
N LEU A 23 -4.49 -25.30 5.13
CA LEU A 23 -5.55 -24.37 4.77
C LEU A 23 -6.91 -25.05 4.82
N THR A 24 -7.90 -24.35 5.35
CA THR A 24 -9.32 -24.71 5.32
C THR A 24 -9.96 -23.99 4.15
N LEU A 25 -9.95 -24.60 2.96
CA LEU A 25 -10.34 -23.95 1.71
C LEU A 25 -11.80 -23.47 1.72
N GLU A 26 -12.68 -24.12 2.46
CA GLU A 26 -14.08 -23.76 2.64
C GLU A 26 -14.26 -22.42 3.37
N SER A 27 -13.21 -21.96 4.07
CA SER A 27 -13.20 -20.65 4.76
C SER A 27 -12.85 -19.47 3.85
N LEU A 28 -12.49 -19.74 2.58
CA LEU A 28 -12.09 -18.67 1.65
C LEU A 28 -13.23 -17.68 1.45
N ALA A 29 -12.98 -16.42 1.83
CA ALA A 29 -13.96 -15.34 1.73
C ALA A 29 -13.28 -14.04 1.29
N PRO A 30 -13.99 -13.12 0.61
CA PRO A 30 -13.46 -11.79 0.31
C PRO A 30 -13.00 -11.08 1.58
N ALA A 31 -11.79 -10.50 1.54
CA ALA A 31 -11.21 -9.78 2.68
C ALA A 31 -11.39 -8.25 2.54
N SER A 32 -11.17 -7.71 1.37
CA SER A 32 -11.38 -6.31 1.05
C SER A 32 -11.67 -6.14 -0.45
N SER A 33 -12.27 -5.00 -0.79
CA SER A 33 -12.34 -4.50 -2.17
C SER A 33 -11.41 -3.32 -2.28
N ASP A 34 -10.42 -3.41 -3.17
CA ASP A 34 -9.53 -2.31 -3.54
C ASP A 34 -10.09 -1.57 -4.77
N ALA A 35 -9.67 -0.35 -4.97
CA ALA A 35 -9.94 0.41 -6.19
C ALA A 35 -9.10 -0.08 -7.40
N SER A 36 -8.14 -1.00 -7.18
CA SER A 36 -7.32 -1.63 -8.20
C SER A 36 -7.97 -2.89 -8.80
N PHE A 37 -7.31 -3.49 -9.78
CA PHE A 37 -7.71 -4.78 -10.33
C PHE A 37 -7.36 -5.97 -9.42
N ARG A 38 -6.75 -5.73 -8.24
CA ARG A 38 -6.40 -6.74 -7.25
C ARG A 38 -7.63 -7.14 -6.46
N ARG A 39 -7.73 -8.44 -6.17
CA ARG A 39 -8.73 -8.99 -5.26
C ARG A 39 -8.02 -9.62 -4.08
N TYR A 40 -8.58 -9.43 -2.91
CA TYR A 40 -8.04 -10.00 -1.69
C TYR A 40 -9.05 -10.91 -1.04
N PHE A 41 -8.60 -12.10 -0.67
CA PHE A 41 -9.41 -13.10 0.02
C PHE A 41 -8.71 -13.47 1.33
N ARG A 42 -9.48 -13.84 2.33
CA ARG A 42 -8.97 -14.40 3.57
C ARG A 42 -9.26 -15.89 3.60
N VAL A 43 -8.29 -16.68 4.06
CA VAL A 43 -8.42 -18.13 4.25
C VAL A 43 -7.86 -18.50 5.61
N ALA A 44 -8.58 -19.36 6.35
CA ALA A 44 -8.09 -19.91 7.60
C ALA A 44 -7.09 -21.04 7.35
N GLY A 45 -6.16 -21.22 8.28
CA GLY A 45 -5.20 -22.31 8.25
C GLY A 45 -4.49 -22.49 9.57
N THR A 46 -3.39 -23.23 9.57
CA THR A 46 -2.60 -23.49 10.77
C THR A 46 -1.11 -23.34 10.47
N LYS A 47 -0.38 -22.64 11.33
CA LYS A 47 1.08 -22.55 11.29
C LYS A 47 1.64 -22.93 12.65
N ASN A 48 2.57 -23.87 12.67
CA ASN A 48 3.18 -24.38 13.90
C ASN A 48 2.14 -24.85 14.95
N GLY A 49 1.02 -25.41 14.50
CA GLY A 49 -0.05 -25.91 15.39
C GLY A 49 -1.02 -24.80 15.89
N ALA A 50 -0.78 -23.54 15.60
CA ALA A 50 -1.68 -22.43 15.96
C ALA A 50 -2.60 -22.06 14.79
N HIS A 51 -3.88 -21.89 15.10
CA HIS A 51 -4.85 -21.36 14.12
C HIS A 51 -4.50 -19.92 13.77
N GLN A 52 -4.49 -19.62 12.49
CA GLN A 52 -4.32 -18.26 11.97
C GLN A 52 -5.05 -18.09 10.65
N SER A 53 -5.17 -16.85 10.21
CA SER A 53 -5.64 -16.51 8.87
C SER A 53 -4.50 -16.06 7.97
N PHE A 54 -4.74 -16.20 6.68
CA PHE A 54 -3.83 -15.74 5.62
C PHE A 54 -4.62 -14.89 4.63
N ILE A 55 -3.93 -13.97 3.96
CA ILE A 55 -4.49 -13.21 2.85
C ILE A 55 -4.00 -13.80 1.54
N VAL A 56 -4.91 -14.01 0.62
CA VAL A 56 -4.62 -14.41 -0.76
C VAL A 56 -4.83 -13.19 -1.65
N MET A 57 -3.77 -12.74 -2.31
CA MET A 57 -3.86 -11.69 -3.32
C MET A 57 -3.98 -12.33 -4.69
N ASP A 58 -4.98 -11.92 -5.44
CA ASP A 58 -5.21 -12.24 -6.85
C ASP A 58 -5.02 -10.96 -7.67
N ALA A 59 -3.89 -10.87 -8.36
CA ALA A 59 -3.48 -9.75 -9.19
C ALA A 59 -3.33 -10.22 -10.64
N PRO A 60 -4.35 -10.07 -11.52
CA PRO A 60 -4.30 -10.60 -12.87
C PRO A 60 -3.10 -10.06 -13.66
N PRO A 61 -2.20 -10.91 -14.21
CA PRO A 61 -0.96 -10.46 -14.86
C PRO A 61 -1.14 -9.56 -16.09
N THR A 62 -2.34 -9.52 -16.64
CA THR A 62 -2.69 -8.63 -17.76
C THR A 62 -2.87 -7.18 -17.36
N THR A 63 -3.10 -6.91 -16.09
CA THR A 63 -3.40 -5.57 -15.54
C THR A 63 -2.53 -5.20 -14.35
N GLU A 64 -1.93 -6.18 -13.67
CA GLU A 64 -1.16 -5.98 -12.44
C GLU A 64 0.20 -6.70 -12.51
N ASP A 65 1.21 -6.09 -11.89
CA ASP A 65 2.52 -6.70 -11.68
C ASP A 65 2.75 -6.92 -10.17
N THR A 66 2.96 -8.17 -9.77
CA THR A 66 3.19 -8.51 -8.36
C THR A 66 4.64 -8.31 -7.90
N ARG A 67 5.59 -8.14 -8.82
CA ARG A 67 7.02 -8.02 -8.50
C ARG A 67 7.36 -6.81 -7.61
N PRO A 68 6.80 -5.60 -7.84
CA PRO A 68 7.01 -4.47 -6.93
C PRO A 68 6.52 -4.77 -5.51
N PHE A 69 5.31 -5.36 -5.37
CA PHE A 69 4.78 -5.75 -4.06
C PHE A 69 5.72 -6.69 -3.33
N ILE A 70 6.20 -7.75 -4.00
CA ILE A 70 7.12 -8.74 -3.41
C ILE A 70 8.43 -8.07 -2.97
N ALA A 71 9.05 -7.27 -3.84
CA ALA A 71 10.32 -6.62 -3.55
C ALA A 71 10.23 -5.61 -2.41
N ILE A 72 9.16 -4.82 -2.36
CA ILE A 72 8.99 -3.80 -1.31
C ILE A 72 8.55 -4.43 0.01
N SER A 73 7.71 -5.47 -0.02
CA SER A 73 7.39 -6.26 1.19
C SER A 73 8.67 -6.77 1.85
N GLU A 74 9.59 -7.35 1.08
CA GLU A 74 10.87 -7.83 1.59
C GLU A 74 11.75 -6.69 2.13
N LEU A 75 11.86 -5.58 1.38
CA LEU A 75 12.62 -4.40 1.78
C LEU A 75 12.13 -3.83 3.11
N PHE A 76 10.82 -3.66 3.27
CA PHE A 76 10.23 -3.10 4.47
C PHE A 76 10.29 -4.07 5.65
N ALA A 77 10.13 -5.37 5.42
CA ALA A 77 10.33 -6.39 6.44
C ALA A 77 11.79 -6.40 6.96
N GLN A 78 12.80 -6.24 6.07
CA GLN A 78 14.21 -6.09 6.47
C GLN A 78 14.45 -4.83 7.29
N ALA A 79 13.68 -3.76 7.04
CA ALA A 79 13.65 -2.56 7.86
C ALA A 79 12.88 -2.76 9.18
N LYS A 80 12.42 -3.99 9.50
CA LYS A 80 11.62 -4.36 10.68
C LYS A 80 10.27 -3.64 10.76
N LEU A 81 9.71 -3.26 9.64
CA LEU A 81 8.34 -2.77 9.56
C LEU A 81 7.38 -3.96 9.50
N ASN A 82 6.21 -3.81 10.11
CA ASN A 82 5.18 -4.83 10.09
C ASN A 82 4.34 -4.68 8.80
N VAL A 83 4.71 -5.46 7.80
CA VAL A 83 4.06 -5.51 6.48
C VAL A 83 3.55 -6.92 6.17
N PRO A 84 2.57 -7.10 5.28
CA PRO A 84 2.20 -8.41 4.77
C PRO A 84 3.42 -9.14 4.20
N LEU A 85 3.84 -10.23 4.84
CA LEU A 85 4.95 -11.07 4.38
C LEU A 85 4.47 -11.99 3.26
N VAL A 86 5.22 -12.09 2.17
CA VAL A 86 4.95 -13.03 1.08
C VAL A 86 5.40 -14.42 1.52
N LEU A 87 4.44 -15.31 1.76
CA LEU A 87 4.66 -16.68 2.24
C LEU A 87 4.80 -17.67 1.08
N GLU A 88 3.98 -17.50 0.05
CA GLU A 88 4.01 -18.25 -1.21
C GLU A 88 3.68 -17.32 -2.37
N GLN A 89 4.22 -17.64 -3.54
CA GLN A 89 4.00 -16.83 -4.73
C GLN A 89 3.91 -17.67 -6.01
N ASP A 90 3.03 -17.25 -6.91
CA ASP A 90 3.00 -17.66 -8.32
C ASP A 90 2.90 -16.39 -9.17
N VAL A 91 4.07 -15.84 -9.50
CA VAL A 91 4.18 -14.59 -10.27
C VAL A 91 3.59 -14.74 -11.68
N ALA A 92 3.68 -15.93 -12.28
CA ALA A 92 3.15 -16.18 -13.62
C ALA A 92 1.61 -16.09 -13.64
N GLN A 93 0.98 -16.51 -12.55
CA GLN A 93 -0.47 -16.38 -12.37
C GLN A 93 -0.89 -15.14 -11.61
N GLY A 94 0.04 -14.38 -11.02
CA GLY A 94 -0.25 -13.21 -10.20
C GLY A 94 -0.95 -13.54 -8.88
N LEU A 95 -0.56 -14.67 -8.25
CA LEU A 95 -1.15 -15.15 -7.00
C LEU A 95 -0.11 -15.10 -5.87
N LEU A 96 -0.48 -14.48 -4.73
CA LEU A 96 0.38 -14.47 -3.53
C LEU A 96 -0.42 -14.95 -2.31
N LEU A 97 0.24 -15.73 -1.45
CA LEU A 97 -0.23 -16.02 -0.09
C LEU A 97 0.56 -15.13 0.88
N LEU A 98 -0.15 -14.33 1.67
CA LEU A 98 0.41 -13.31 2.52
C LEU A 98 0.09 -13.58 4.00
N SER A 99 0.91 -13.08 4.91
CA SER A 99 0.52 -12.97 6.32
C SER A 99 -0.66 -12.01 6.46
N ASP A 100 -1.55 -12.31 7.41
CA ASP A 100 -2.73 -11.48 7.70
C ASP A 100 -2.44 -10.52 8.86
N LEU A 101 -2.64 -9.23 8.66
CA LEU A 101 -2.45 -8.18 9.66
C LEU A 101 -3.75 -7.82 10.40
N GLY A 102 -4.82 -8.59 10.21
CA GLY A 102 -6.09 -8.39 10.90
C GLY A 102 -7.13 -7.62 10.09
N ASN A 103 -8.12 -7.05 10.79
CA ASN A 103 -9.31 -6.46 10.18
C ASN A 103 -9.52 -4.99 10.53
N GLU A 104 -8.79 -4.47 11.51
CA GLU A 104 -9.03 -3.15 12.06
C GLU A 104 -8.02 -2.16 11.53
N THR A 105 -8.50 -1.17 10.77
CA THR A 105 -7.66 -0.06 10.30
C THR A 105 -7.54 1.02 11.38
N TYR A 106 -6.50 1.83 11.31
CA TYR A 106 -6.39 3.04 12.15
C TYR A 106 -7.63 3.92 11.98
N LEU A 107 -8.12 4.10 10.75
CA LEU A 107 -9.30 4.92 10.50
C LEU A 107 -10.52 4.45 11.33
N SER A 108 -10.72 3.13 11.45
CA SER A 108 -11.84 2.57 12.23
C SER A 108 -11.61 2.62 13.74
N ALA A 109 -10.34 2.58 14.18
CA ALA A 109 -9.95 2.60 15.58
C ALA A 109 -9.80 4.01 16.18
N LEU A 110 -9.58 5.03 15.32
CA LEU A 110 -9.31 6.40 15.76
C LEU A 110 -10.48 7.04 16.51
N ASN A 111 -10.16 7.49 17.70
CA ASN A 111 -11.03 8.33 18.54
C ASN A 111 -10.13 9.18 19.47
N PRO A 112 -10.65 10.16 20.21
CA PRO A 112 -9.82 11.02 21.06
C PRO A 112 -8.94 10.30 22.09
N ALA A 113 -9.33 9.10 22.53
CA ALA A 113 -8.56 8.32 23.51
C ALA A 113 -7.47 7.49 22.86
N SER A 114 -7.71 6.91 21.67
CA SER A 114 -6.77 6.04 20.94
C SER A 114 -5.77 6.83 20.09
N ALA A 115 -6.15 8.01 19.59
CA ALA A 115 -5.36 8.78 18.65
C ALA A 115 -3.92 9.05 19.11
N PRO A 116 -3.63 9.48 20.35
CA PRO A 116 -2.26 9.75 20.77
C PRO A 116 -1.34 8.53 20.60
N LYS A 117 -1.82 7.35 21.01
CA LYS A 117 -1.01 6.11 20.91
C LYS A 117 -0.85 5.63 19.48
N LEU A 118 -1.92 5.67 18.69
CA LEU A 118 -1.88 5.24 17.28
C LEU A 118 -0.94 6.12 16.46
N TYR A 119 -0.99 7.44 16.63
CA TYR A 119 -0.07 8.35 15.95
C TYR A 119 1.37 8.26 16.44
N GLU A 120 1.60 7.98 17.74
CA GLU A 120 2.95 7.67 18.26
C GLU A 120 3.55 6.45 17.56
N ASP A 121 2.77 5.37 17.43
CA ASP A 121 3.21 4.14 16.77
C ASP A 121 3.45 4.37 15.26
N ALA A 122 2.54 5.09 14.58
CA ALA A 122 2.70 5.45 13.17
C ALA A 122 3.96 6.29 12.93
N ASN A 123 4.22 7.31 13.76
CA ASN A 123 5.43 8.12 13.66
C ASN A 123 6.70 7.27 13.89
N SER A 124 6.66 6.36 14.85
CA SER A 124 7.79 5.45 15.13
C SER A 124 8.10 4.57 13.92
N ALA A 125 7.06 4.02 13.28
CA ALA A 125 7.21 3.22 12.06
C ALA A 125 7.70 4.07 10.88
N LEU A 126 7.20 5.29 10.71
CA LEU A 126 7.65 6.21 9.67
C LEU A 126 9.13 6.58 9.84
N ILE A 127 9.57 6.90 11.06
CA ILE A 127 10.98 7.16 11.37
C ILE A 127 11.83 5.92 11.02
N GLN A 128 11.37 4.73 11.36
CA GLN A 128 12.08 3.49 11.06
C GLN A 128 12.21 3.24 9.57
N LEU A 129 11.15 3.49 8.78
CA LEU A 129 11.17 3.47 7.31
C LEU A 129 12.22 4.43 6.76
N GLN A 130 12.20 5.68 7.23
CA GLN A 130 13.11 6.73 6.77
C GLN A 130 14.58 6.43 7.13
N LEU A 131 14.85 5.88 8.32
CA LEU A 131 16.20 5.48 8.73
C LEU A 131 16.77 4.31 7.93
N ALA A 132 15.91 3.47 7.36
CA ALA A 132 16.33 2.35 6.50
C ALA A 132 16.68 2.78 5.07
N SER A 133 16.47 4.04 4.72
CA SER A 133 16.59 4.55 3.36
C SER A 133 18.00 4.43 2.78
N LYS A 134 18.07 4.01 1.51
CA LYS A 134 19.31 3.94 0.73
C LYS A 134 19.03 4.46 -0.67
N PRO A 135 19.85 5.38 -1.19
CA PRO A 135 19.73 5.86 -2.57
C PRO A 135 19.83 4.70 -3.58
N GLY A 136 19.09 4.78 -4.67
CA GLY A 136 19.17 3.84 -5.79
C GLY A 136 18.49 2.48 -5.55
N ILE A 137 17.81 2.26 -4.42
CA ILE A 137 17.03 1.03 -4.15
C ILE A 137 15.60 1.17 -4.65
N LEU A 138 14.90 2.24 -4.28
CA LEU A 138 13.58 2.56 -4.79
C LEU A 138 13.68 3.58 -5.93
N PRO A 139 12.67 3.62 -6.83
CA PRO A 139 12.59 4.67 -7.86
C PRO A 139 12.62 6.06 -7.22
N GLU A 140 13.22 7.02 -7.89
CA GLU A 140 13.21 8.41 -7.43
C GLU A 140 11.81 9.03 -7.55
N TYR A 141 11.39 9.80 -6.56
CA TYR A 141 10.23 10.67 -6.65
C TYR A 141 10.60 11.89 -7.49
N SER A 142 10.72 11.67 -8.78
CA SER A 142 11.23 12.66 -9.73
C SER A 142 10.31 13.89 -9.85
N LYS A 143 10.86 14.99 -10.37
CA LYS A 143 10.08 16.19 -10.69
C LYS A 143 8.89 15.85 -11.60
N ASP A 144 9.07 14.94 -12.57
CA ASP A 144 8.02 14.55 -13.50
C ASP A 144 6.87 13.80 -12.80
N LEU A 145 7.20 12.91 -11.84
CA LEU A 145 6.19 12.19 -11.07
C LEU A 145 5.42 13.14 -10.15
N LEU A 146 6.12 13.99 -9.39
CA LEU A 146 5.51 15.01 -8.54
C LEU A 146 4.63 15.99 -9.34
N SER A 147 5.12 16.45 -10.51
CA SER A 147 4.35 17.34 -11.42
C SER A 147 3.07 16.67 -11.90
N ARG A 148 3.13 15.37 -12.23
CA ARG A 148 1.95 14.60 -12.65
C ARG A 148 0.90 14.58 -11.54
N GLU A 149 1.30 14.35 -10.31
CA GLU A 149 0.38 14.33 -9.17
C GLU A 149 -0.23 15.71 -8.88
N LEU A 150 0.57 16.77 -8.92
CA LEU A 150 0.03 18.14 -8.81
C LEU A 150 -0.99 18.45 -9.92
N ASN A 151 -0.77 17.98 -11.14
CA ASN A 151 -1.69 18.19 -12.26
C ASN A 151 -3.02 17.46 -12.10
N LEU A 152 -3.12 16.42 -11.26
CA LEU A 152 -4.41 15.81 -10.92
C LEU A 152 -5.38 16.81 -10.31
N PHE A 153 -4.88 17.79 -9.54
CA PHE A 153 -5.71 18.89 -9.04
C PHE A 153 -6.39 19.66 -10.18
N THR A 154 -5.62 20.03 -11.20
CA THR A 154 -6.17 20.77 -12.36
C THR A 154 -7.15 19.91 -13.15
N GLU A 155 -6.74 18.69 -13.49
CA GLU A 155 -7.55 17.80 -14.33
C GLU A 155 -8.84 17.35 -13.65
N TRP A 156 -8.73 16.85 -12.44
CA TRP A 156 -9.84 16.17 -11.77
C TRP A 156 -10.66 17.12 -10.92
N TYR A 157 -10.02 17.95 -10.11
CA TYR A 157 -10.75 18.84 -9.21
C TYR A 157 -11.29 20.08 -9.94
N LEU A 158 -10.44 20.81 -10.65
CA LEU A 158 -10.89 22.03 -11.34
C LEU A 158 -11.75 21.70 -12.57
N ASN A 159 -11.23 20.90 -13.50
CA ASN A 159 -11.91 20.70 -14.78
C ASN A 159 -13.10 19.73 -14.65
N LYS A 160 -12.88 18.50 -14.07
CA LYS A 160 -13.94 17.48 -14.05
C LYS A 160 -14.95 17.65 -12.93
N HIS A 161 -14.53 18.04 -11.72
CA HIS A 161 -15.43 18.16 -10.58
C HIS A 161 -16.11 19.54 -10.52
N LEU A 162 -15.35 20.62 -10.64
CA LEU A 162 -15.88 21.98 -10.57
C LEU A 162 -16.33 22.54 -11.93
N HIS A 163 -15.99 21.88 -13.05
CA HIS A 163 -16.25 22.35 -14.42
C HIS A 163 -15.70 23.74 -14.68
N LEU A 164 -14.51 24.05 -14.12
CA LEU A 164 -13.84 25.32 -14.25
C LEU A 164 -12.70 25.22 -15.26
N ASP A 165 -12.75 26.11 -16.26
CA ASP A 165 -11.62 26.34 -17.15
C ASP A 165 -10.84 27.58 -16.70
N LEU A 166 -9.54 27.38 -16.44
CA LEU A 166 -8.67 28.48 -16.05
C LEU A 166 -8.36 29.39 -17.26
N ASN A 167 -8.44 30.70 -17.07
CA ASN A 167 -7.93 31.63 -18.05
C ASN A 167 -6.38 31.60 -18.09
N PRO A 168 -5.73 32.18 -19.14
CA PRO A 168 -4.26 32.10 -19.27
C PRO A 168 -3.49 32.66 -18.08
N LYS A 169 -3.99 33.72 -17.43
CA LYS A 169 -3.35 34.27 -16.23
C LYS A 169 -3.45 33.30 -15.04
N GLN A 170 -4.61 32.74 -14.77
CA GLN A 170 -4.82 31.77 -13.71
C GLN A 170 -3.98 30.51 -13.91
N SER A 171 -3.87 30.03 -15.16
CA SER A 171 -3.01 28.88 -15.49
C SER A 171 -1.54 29.17 -15.21
N ALA A 172 -1.07 30.39 -15.57
CA ALA A 172 0.30 30.80 -15.30
C ALA A 172 0.58 30.97 -13.78
N ASP A 173 -0.37 31.55 -13.04
CA ASP A 173 -0.26 31.71 -11.58
C ASP A 173 -0.22 30.32 -10.89
N LEU A 174 -1.07 29.37 -11.31
CA LEU A 174 -1.09 28.02 -10.78
C LEU A 174 0.21 27.25 -11.10
N ALA A 175 0.69 27.34 -12.33
CA ALA A 175 1.96 26.74 -12.74
C ALA A 175 3.13 27.28 -11.89
N HIS A 176 3.16 28.59 -11.62
CA HIS A 176 4.17 29.18 -10.74
C HIS A 176 4.09 28.62 -9.31
N ILE A 177 2.89 28.46 -8.74
CA ILE A 177 2.72 27.84 -7.43
C ILE A 177 3.20 26.39 -7.43
N PHE A 178 2.90 25.61 -8.48
CA PHE A 178 3.37 24.23 -8.61
C PHE A 178 4.90 24.15 -8.65
N GLU A 179 5.57 25.06 -9.39
CA GLU A 179 7.04 25.10 -9.39
C GLU A 179 7.60 25.40 -8.00
N LEU A 180 7.03 26.32 -7.23
CA LEU A 180 7.46 26.58 -5.85
C LEU A 180 7.31 25.34 -4.94
N ILE A 181 6.21 24.58 -5.09
CA ILE A 181 6.00 23.32 -4.34
C ILE A 181 7.05 22.29 -4.75
N LEU A 182 7.28 22.12 -6.06
CA LEU A 182 8.26 21.17 -6.59
C LEU A 182 9.67 21.49 -6.10
N ASP A 183 10.08 22.74 -6.19
CA ASP A 183 11.39 23.20 -5.72
C ASP A 183 11.57 22.92 -4.22
N ASN A 184 10.54 23.21 -3.41
CA ASN A 184 10.55 22.91 -1.99
C ASN A 184 10.67 21.39 -1.72
N ASN A 185 9.88 20.56 -2.41
CA ASN A 185 9.91 19.12 -2.22
C ASN A 185 11.25 18.50 -2.64
N LEU A 186 11.81 18.94 -3.76
CA LEU A 186 13.06 18.42 -4.29
C LEU A 186 14.30 18.91 -3.51
N SER A 187 14.19 20.01 -2.77
CA SER A 187 15.27 20.52 -1.91
C SER A 187 15.40 19.82 -0.56
N GLN A 188 14.39 19.01 -0.18
CA GLN A 188 14.40 18.29 1.09
C GLN A 188 15.36 17.10 1.09
N ALA A 189 15.72 16.61 2.27
CA ALA A 189 16.37 15.32 2.42
C ALA A 189 15.48 14.22 1.81
N GLN A 190 16.11 13.31 1.08
CA GLN A 190 15.41 12.23 0.39
C GLN A 190 15.48 10.94 1.21
N VAL A 191 14.35 10.27 1.36
CA VAL A 191 14.17 9.04 2.14
C VAL A 191 13.23 8.09 1.41
N TYR A 192 13.00 6.89 1.95
CA TYR A 192 11.89 6.07 1.49
C TYR A 192 10.57 6.74 1.86
N VAL A 193 9.71 6.84 0.87
CA VAL A 193 8.36 7.43 0.94
C VAL A 193 7.37 6.36 0.53
N HIS A 194 6.43 6.08 1.38
CA HIS A 194 5.34 5.13 1.15
C HIS A 194 4.33 5.65 0.12
N ARG A 195 4.11 6.96 0.06
CA ARG A 195 3.15 7.76 -0.72
C ARG A 195 1.73 7.80 -0.14
N ASP A 196 1.24 6.68 0.39
CA ASP A 196 -0.10 6.56 0.94
C ASP A 196 -0.07 6.17 2.43
N PHE A 197 0.84 6.79 3.21
CA PHE A 197 1.02 6.51 4.65
C PHE A 197 -0.03 7.26 5.47
N HIS A 198 -1.24 6.72 5.52
CA HIS A 198 -2.38 7.32 6.20
C HIS A 198 -3.25 6.27 6.90
N SER A 199 -4.20 6.72 7.72
CA SER A 199 -5.00 5.88 8.61
C SER A 199 -5.82 4.76 7.92
N ARG A 200 -6.05 4.82 6.61
CA ARG A 200 -6.72 3.75 5.87
C ARG A 200 -5.79 2.58 5.55
N ASN A 201 -4.50 2.85 5.42
CA ASN A 201 -3.47 1.88 5.05
C ASN A 201 -2.64 1.41 6.25
N LEU A 202 -2.99 1.86 7.47
CA LEU A 202 -2.40 1.42 8.72
C LEU A 202 -3.37 0.51 9.46
N MET A 203 -2.89 -0.68 9.87
CA MET A 203 -3.67 -1.69 10.58
C MET A 203 -3.32 -1.68 12.07
N VAL A 204 -4.32 -1.83 12.92
CA VAL A 204 -4.11 -2.05 14.35
C VAL A 204 -3.67 -3.49 14.54
N THR A 205 -2.50 -3.68 15.10
CA THR A 205 -1.93 -5.00 15.38
C THR A 205 -1.52 -5.13 16.85
N ASN A 206 -1.60 -6.34 17.38
CA ASN A 206 -1.23 -6.60 18.79
C ASN A 206 0.28 -6.52 19.03
N ASN A 207 1.07 -6.84 18.01
CA ASN A 207 2.53 -6.79 18.05
C ASN A 207 3.01 -5.96 16.88
N ASP A 208 4.11 -5.20 17.09
CA ASP A 208 4.74 -4.40 16.05
C ASP A 208 3.75 -3.48 15.32
N ASN A 209 2.93 -2.72 16.09
CA ASN A 209 1.97 -1.76 15.57
C ASN A 209 2.67 -0.51 14.99
N PRO A 210 2.25 -0.01 13.82
CA PRO A 210 1.16 -0.47 12.95
C PRO A 210 1.56 -1.60 12.00
N GLY A 211 0.57 -2.34 11.52
CA GLY A 211 0.69 -3.04 10.25
C GLY A 211 0.56 -2.06 9.09
N ILE A 212 1.39 -2.17 8.06
CA ILE A 212 1.44 -1.20 6.95
C ILE A 212 1.03 -1.90 5.66
N LEU A 213 0.01 -1.37 4.98
CA LEU A 213 -0.53 -1.86 3.71
C LEU A 213 -0.23 -0.88 2.57
N ASP A 214 -0.44 -1.32 1.33
CA ASP A 214 -0.45 -0.49 0.10
C ASP A 214 0.89 0.22 -0.20
N PHE A 215 1.98 -0.47 0.03
CA PHE A 215 3.36 0.05 -0.06
C PHE A 215 4.03 -0.16 -1.43
N GLN A 216 3.43 -0.87 -2.37
CA GLN A 216 4.08 -1.31 -3.62
C GLN A 216 4.49 -0.17 -4.56
N ASP A 217 3.96 1.03 -4.34
CA ASP A 217 4.29 2.24 -5.09
C ASP A 217 5.29 3.15 -4.36
N ALA A 218 5.98 2.63 -3.34
CA ALA A 218 6.96 3.38 -2.57
C ALA A 218 8.12 3.86 -3.45
N VAL A 219 8.64 5.03 -3.10
CA VAL A 219 9.68 5.74 -3.85
C VAL A 219 10.77 6.28 -2.92
N TYR A 220 11.84 6.84 -3.49
CA TYR A 220 12.86 7.61 -2.79
C TYR A 220 12.59 9.10 -3.01
N GLY A 221 12.15 9.82 -1.95
CA GLY A 221 11.58 11.15 -2.10
C GLY A 221 11.60 12.02 -0.85
N PRO A 222 10.87 13.15 -0.85
CA PRO A 222 10.94 14.18 0.18
C PRO A 222 10.54 13.66 1.57
N ILE A 223 11.38 13.93 2.59
CA ILE A 223 11.22 13.42 3.97
C ILE A 223 9.88 13.77 4.62
N THR A 224 9.25 14.87 4.24
CA THR A 224 7.98 15.31 4.86
C THR A 224 6.74 14.77 4.20
N TYR A 225 6.86 14.05 3.06
CA TYR A 225 5.70 13.64 2.27
C TYR A 225 4.73 12.75 3.06
N ASP A 226 5.22 11.65 3.60
CA ASP A 226 4.39 10.71 4.37
C ASP A 226 3.91 11.31 5.69
N LEU A 227 4.69 12.22 6.27
CA LEU A 227 4.27 12.96 7.47
C LEU A 227 3.04 13.83 7.16
N ALA A 228 3.03 14.50 6.00
CA ALA A 228 1.88 15.29 5.56
C ALA A 228 0.65 14.42 5.20
N SER A 229 0.88 13.18 4.73
CA SER A 229 -0.21 12.23 4.45
C SER A 229 -0.81 11.64 5.73
N LEU A 230 -0.02 11.51 6.80
CA LEU A 230 -0.44 10.95 8.07
C LEU A 230 -1.38 11.88 8.84
N TYR A 231 -1.17 13.21 8.78
CA TYR A 231 -1.91 14.23 9.53
C TYR A 231 -2.91 15.01 8.68
#